data_7c82c895fe71aad9efe6f6ffb72c59e3
#
_entry.id   7c82c895fe71aad9efe6f6ffb72c59e3
#
_cell.length_a   1.000
_cell.length_b   1.000
_cell.length_c   1.000
_cell.angle_alpha   90.00
_cell.angle_beta   90.00
_cell.angle_gamma   90.00
#
_symmetry.space_group_name_H-M   'P 1'
#
loop_
_entity.id
_entity.type
_entity.pdbx_description
1 polymer ?
#
loop_
_entity_poly.entity_id
_entity_poly.type
_entity_poly.pdbx_seq_one_letter_code
_entity_poly.pdbx_strand_id
1 'polypeptide(L)'
;MKKIILLLSAAVVLISCSKVGKDEYIISGTATGIENGKTIILETQDETGMGLLAKDTVKVENGKFEMKGKITEPAFYTIQLEGAQAKIPFILENGEVTIAIDKDSIQKSKVSGTYNNDEYVKFNEEITKVQKKLMDFQTKNMEAMNAAQQAKDTVVINGLMKEFNKLQEEVGVNSKAKYMTYAETHPKSFISALIIQGMLNDPSADVAKSEKLYNGLEESLKNTKPGKAIKSRLSELKAPAGVGATAPTTDGKWRADFSAPNPEGKMISLKESLGKVTIVDFWASWCGPCRQENPNVVAIYNELHSKGLNIIGVSLDKDAAKWKEAIAKDLRGDALRAKIIELLAK
;
A
#
# COMPACT_ATOMS: atom_id res chain seq x y z
N MET A 1 60.63 -13.32 32.47
CA MET A 1 59.72 -12.16 32.39
C MET A 1 59.54 -11.86 30.89
N LYS A 2 58.48 -12.42 30.29
CA LYS A 2 58.15 -12.18 28.85
C LYS A 2 57.11 -11.04 28.79
N LYS A 3 57.48 -9.89 28.25
CA LYS A 3 56.57 -8.76 28.00
C LYS A 3 55.74 -9.09 26.76
N ILE A 4 54.46 -9.30 26.95
CA ILE A 4 53.45 -9.36 25.83
C ILE A 4 53.11 -7.93 25.47
N ILE A 5 53.52 -7.52 24.26
CA ILE A 5 53.09 -6.24 23.65
C ILE A 5 51.77 -6.50 22.96
N LEU A 6 50.69 -5.94 23.53
CA LEU A 6 49.35 -5.94 22.92
C LEU A 6 49.33 -4.83 21.87
N LEU A 7 49.41 -5.20 20.59
CA LEU A 7 49.17 -4.26 19.48
C LEU A 7 47.66 -4.01 19.38
N LEU A 8 47.21 -2.87 19.89
CA LEU A 8 45.87 -2.33 19.61
C LEU A 8 45.88 -1.80 18.17
N SER A 9 45.34 -2.57 17.24
CA SER A 9 45.05 -2.06 15.90
C SER A 9 43.80 -1.16 15.97
N ALA A 10 44.04 0.14 16.11
CA ALA A 10 43.00 1.16 15.90
C ALA A 10 42.61 1.16 14.42
N ALA A 11 41.50 0.56 14.10
CA ALA A 11 40.87 0.74 12.79
C ALA A 11 40.46 2.22 12.66
N VAL A 12 41.29 3.00 11.98
CA VAL A 12 40.94 4.36 11.57
C VAL A 12 39.84 4.22 10.51
N VAL A 13 38.60 4.40 10.93
CA VAL A 13 37.49 4.63 10.01
C VAL A 13 37.72 6.03 9.43
N LEU A 14 38.29 6.07 8.24
CA LEU A 14 38.33 7.30 7.44
C LEU A 14 36.88 7.61 7.04
N ILE A 15 36.22 8.45 7.83
CA ILE A 15 34.97 9.11 7.43
C ILE A 15 35.38 10.11 6.34
N SER A 16 35.35 9.68 5.10
CA SER A 16 35.43 10.58 3.96
C SER A 16 34.12 11.39 3.99
N CYS A 17 34.16 12.62 4.49
CA CYS A 17 33.13 13.62 4.28
C CYS A 17 33.10 14.00 2.80
N SER A 18 32.56 13.15 1.95
CA SER A 18 32.15 13.55 0.61
C SER A 18 30.94 14.48 0.81
N LYS A 19 31.10 15.77 0.52
CA LYS A 19 29.95 16.69 0.51
C LYS A 19 29.04 16.24 -0.63
N VAL A 20 27.91 15.58 -0.26
CA VAL A 20 26.87 15.26 -1.22
C VAL A 20 26.31 16.58 -1.75
N GLY A 21 26.27 16.73 -3.08
CA GLY A 21 25.78 17.94 -3.72
C GLY A 21 24.27 18.13 -3.49
N LYS A 22 23.79 19.33 -3.83
CA LYS A 22 22.36 19.59 -3.81
C LYS A 22 21.65 18.66 -4.80
N ASP A 23 20.53 18.08 -4.38
CA ASP A 23 19.71 17.14 -5.17
C ASP A 23 20.46 15.83 -5.57
N GLU A 24 21.53 15.48 -4.83
CA GLU A 24 22.28 14.25 -5.02
C GLU A 24 22.09 13.31 -3.83
N TYR A 25 22.22 12.02 -4.09
CA TYR A 25 22.25 10.99 -3.04
C TYR A 25 23.44 10.06 -3.22
N ILE A 26 23.88 9.49 -2.11
CA ILE A 26 24.79 8.34 -2.06
C ILE A 26 24.14 7.28 -1.20
N ILE A 27 24.04 6.05 -1.69
CA ILE A 27 23.69 4.89 -0.90
C ILE A 27 24.97 4.11 -0.68
N SER A 28 25.47 4.07 0.56
CA SER A 28 26.64 3.31 0.98
C SER A 28 26.19 2.04 1.69
N GLY A 29 26.43 0.88 1.07
CA GLY A 29 25.95 -0.40 1.58
C GLY A 29 27.05 -1.34 2.06
N THR A 30 26.79 -2.04 3.18
CA THR A 30 27.56 -3.21 3.60
C THR A 30 26.75 -4.48 3.39
N ALA A 31 27.37 -5.51 2.80
CA ALA A 31 26.78 -6.79 2.43
C ALA A 31 27.70 -7.92 2.91
N THR A 32 28.06 -7.90 4.19
CA THR A 32 29.01 -8.85 4.79
C THR A 32 28.51 -10.30 4.69
N GLY A 33 29.34 -11.17 4.13
CA GLY A 33 29.01 -12.59 3.93
C GLY A 33 28.11 -12.86 2.73
N ILE A 34 27.82 -11.84 1.92
CA ILE A 34 27.17 -11.98 0.61
C ILE A 34 28.28 -12.11 -0.45
N GLU A 35 28.11 -13.03 -1.39
CA GLU A 35 29.07 -13.33 -2.44
C GLU A 35 29.29 -12.11 -3.36
N ASN A 36 30.55 -11.92 -3.79
CA ASN A 36 30.88 -10.94 -4.80
C ASN A 36 30.14 -11.25 -6.11
N GLY A 37 29.69 -10.18 -6.79
CA GLY A 37 28.95 -10.30 -8.03
C GLY A 37 27.42 -10.43 -7.86
N LYS A 38 26.91 -10.67 -6.65
CA LYS A 38 25.45 -10.62 -6.37
C LYS A 38 24.92 -9.23 -6.68
N THR A 39 23.75 -9.19 -7.32
CA THR A 39 23.11 -7.95 -7.76
C THR A 39 22.30 -7.32 -6.64
N ILE A 40 22.48 -6.03 -6.45
CA ILE A 40 21.63 -5.15 -5.62
C ILE A 40 20.82 -4.28 -6.58
N ILE A 41 19.50 -4.26 -6.40
CA ILE A 41 18.59 -3.49 -7.26
C ILE A 41 17.93 -2.41 -6.41
N LEU A 42 17.98 -1.17 -6.88
CA LEU A 42 17.23 -0.04 -6.33
C LEU A 42 15.89 0.05 -7.06
N GLU A 43 14.79 -0.02 -6.32
CA GLU A 43 13.44 -0.02 -6.89
C GLU A 43 12.56 1.03 -6.24
N THR A 44 11.60 1.53 -7.00
CA THR A 44 10.51 2.39 -6.51
C THR A 44 9.18 1.95 -7.09
N GLN A 45 8.08 2.43 -6.55
CA GLN A 45 6.76 2.20 -7.14
C GLN A 45 6.68 2.80 -8.55
N ASP A 46 6.00 2.11 -9.45
CA ASP A 46 5.66 2.65 -10.74
C ASP A 46 4.59 3.76 -10.63
N GLU A 47 4.25 4.40 -11.74
CA GLU A 47 3.27 5.48 -11.77
C GLU A 47 1.86 5.04 -11.37
N THR A 48 1.56 3.75 -11.47
CA THR A 48 0.26 3.17 -11.07
C THR A 48 0.21 2.86 -9.57
N GLY A 49 1.37 2.81 -8.90
CA GLY A 49 1.49 2.39 -7.49
C GLY A 49 1.30 0.89 -7.25
N MET A 50 1.09 0.10 -8.30
CA MET A 50 0.83 -1.35 -8.21
C MET A 50 2.04 -2.22 -8.52
N GLY A 51 3.04 -1.67 -9.21
CA GLY A 51 4.27 -2.36 -9.58
C GLY A 51 5.50 -1.72 -8.99
N LEU A 52 6.63 -2.41 -9.11
CA LEU A 52 7.95 -1.87 -8.79
C LEU A 52 8.75 -1.70 -10.06
N LEU A 53 9.43 -0.56 -10.15
CA LEU A 53 10.29 -0.19 -11.26
C LEU A 53 11.73 -0.14 -10.77
N ALA A 54 12.60 -0.97 -11.38
CA ALA A 54 14.04 -0.89 -11.15
C ALA A 54 14.57 0.46 -11.68
N LYS A 55 15.31 1.16 -10.82
CA LYS A 55 15.92 2.46 -11.12
C LYS A 55 17.40 2.36 -11.35
N ASP A 56 18.08 1.50 -10.61
CA ASP A 56 19.51 1.29 -10.69
C ASP A 56 19.90 -0.11 -10.22
N THR A 57 21.08 -0.58 -10.63
CA THR A 57 21.62 -1.87 -10.22
C THR A 57 23.13 -1.78 -10.04
N VAL A 58 23.65 -2.39 -8.97
CA VAL A 58 25.08 -2.53 -8.72
C VAL A 58 25.41 -3.96 -8.28
N LYS A 59 26.69 -4.30 -8.30
CA LYS A 59 27.20 -5.58 -7.81
C LYS A 59 27.84 -5.42 -6.43
N VAL A 60 27.71 -6.46 -5.60
CA VAL A 60 28.45 -6.55 -4.35
C VAL A 60 29.92 -6.81 -4.67
N GLU A 61 30.81 -5.99 -4.12
CA GLU A 61 32.26 -6.13 -4.22
C GLU A 61 32.89 -6.02 -2.83
N ASN A 62 33.64 -7.03 -2.43
CA ASN A 62 34.30 -7.08 -1.12
C ASN A 62 33.35 -6.80 0.07
N GLY A 63 32.11 -7.33 -0.01
CA GLY A 63 31.09 -7.15 1.01
C GLY A 63 30.54 -5.73 1.11
N LYS A 64 30.64 -4.93 0.04
CA LYS A 64 30.15 -3.54 -0.04
C LYS A 64 29.45 -3.30 -1.38
N PHE A 65 28.63 -2.24 -1.41
CA PHE A 65 28.08 -1.67 -2.65
C PHE A 65 27.86 -0.17 -2.48
N GLU A 66 27.86 0.56 -3.59
CA GLU A 66 27.60 2.00 -3.60
C GLU A 66 26.72 2.35 -4.81
N MET A 67 25.70 3.19 -4.59
CA MET A 67 24.90 3.79 -5.65
C MET A 67 24.89 5.29 -5.49
N LYS A 68 24.95 6.05 -6.60
CA LYS A 68 24.92 7.51 -6.62
C LYS A 68 23.94 7.99 -7.67
N GLY A 69 23.25 9.08 -7.37
CA GLY A 69 22.34 9.66 -8.34
C GLY A 69 21.76 10.97 -7.88
N LYS A 70 20.71 11.39 -8.58
CA LYS A 70 19.98 12.62 -8.29
C LYS A 70 18.59 12.33 -7.79
N ILE A 71 18.15 13.11 -6.81
CA ILE A 71 16.80 13.10 -6.27
C ILE A 71 16.39 14.50 -5.87
N THR A 72 15.23 14.94 -6.29
CA THR A 72 14.74 16.31 -6.07
C THR A 72 13.78 16.41 -4.88
N GLU A 73 13.24 15.30 -4.43
CA GLU A 73 12.34 15.23 -3.28
C GLU A 73 12.45 13.86 -2.59
N PRO A 74 12.19 13.76 -1.29
CA PRO A 74 12.13 12.45 -0.60
C PRO A 74 11.10 11.54 -1.24
N ALA A 75 11.44 10.25 -1.37
CA ALA A 75 10.51 9.26 -1.89
C ALA A 75 10.80 7.86 -1.31
N PHE A 76 9.79 7.00 -1.35
CA PHE A 76 9.91 5.64 -0.86
C PHE A 76 10.58 4.73 -1.90
N TYR A 77 11.64 4.05 -1.48
CA TYR A 77 12.40 3.11 -2.30
C TYR A 77 12.63 1.80 -1.56
N THR A 78 13.04 0.79 -2.29
CA THR A 78 13.47 -0.49 -1.73
C THR A 78 14.80 -0.93 -2.33
N ILE A 79 15.60 -1.61 -1.52
CA ILE A 79 16.72 -2.41 -1.99
C ILE A 79 16.29 -3.87 -2.09
N GLN A 80 16.51 -4.47 -3.25
CA GLN A 80 16.34 -5.89 -3.51
C GLN A 80 17.71 -6.55 -3.69
N LEU A 81 18.01 -7.56 -2.88
CA LEU A 81 19.15 -8.45 -3.09
C LEU A 81 18.75 -9.60 -4.01
N GLU A 82 19.57 -9.90 -4.99
CA GLU A 82 19.41 -11.06 -5.89
C GLU A 82 19.22 -12.35 -5.10
N GLY A 83 18.12 -13.06 -5.37
CA GLY A 83 17.74 -14.32 -4.71
C GLY A 83 17.03 -14.16 -3.38
N ALA A 84 16.96 -12.95 -2.79
CA ALA A 84 16.18 -12.71 -1.59
C ALA A 84 14.72 -12.43 -1.94
N GLN A 85 13.78 -12.94 -1.13
CA GLN A 85 12.36 -12.66 -1.31
C GLN A 85 11.94 -11.34 -0.65
N ALA A 86 12.53 -11.02 0.49
CA ALA A 86 12.27 -9.79 1.21
C ALA A 86 13.07 -8.61 0.63
N LYS A 87 12.54 -7.42 0.78
CA LYS A 87 13.16 -6.16 0.36
C LYS A 87 13.44 -5.29 1.58
N ILE A 88 14.39 -4.35 1.43
CA ILE A 88 14.74 -3.38 2.47
C ILE A 88 14.10 -2.05 2.09
N PRO A 89 13.02 -1.63 2.75
CA PRO A 89 12.38 -0.36 2.49
C PRO A 89 13.15 0.79 3.16
N PHE A 90 13.21 1.94 2.47
CA PHE A 90 13.84 3.14 3.00
C PHE A 90 13.34 4.40 2.28
N ILE A 91 13.71 5.57 2.79
CA ILE A 91 13.42 6.86 2.17
C ILE A 91 14.68 7.31 1.44
N LEU A 92 14.62 7.40 0.11
CA LEU A 92 15.67 8.02 -0.67
C LEU A 92 15.45 9.53 -0.70
N GLU A 93 16.45 10.27 -0.24
CA GLU A 93 16.45 11.73 -0.16
C GLU A 93 17.86 12.28 -0.40
N ASN A 94 18.00 13.58 -0.52
CA ASN A 94 19.31 14.21 -0.61
C ASN A 94 20.19 13.88 0.61
N GLY A 95 21.41 13.44 0.37
CA GLY A 95 22.34 13.05 1.41
C GLY A 95 22.91 11.66 1.24
N GLU A 96 23.52 11.15 2.31
CA GLU A 96 24.12 9.81 2.33
C GLU A 96 23.26 8.87 3.17
N VAL A 97 22.73 7.81 2.53
CA VAL A 97 21.99 6.73 3.17
C VAL A 97 22.93 5.55 3.36
N THR A 98 23.00 5.04 4.58
CA THR A 98 23.80 3.84 4.91
C THR A 98 22.87 2.64 5.08
N ILE A 99 23.15 1.53 4.38
CA ILE A 99 22.37 0.30 4.44
C ILE A 99 23.30 -0.86 4.81
N ALA A 100 23.03 -1.52 5.94
CA ALA A 100 23.72 -2.74 6.35
C ALA A 100 22.80 -3.94 6.13
N ILE A 101 23.09 -4.74 5.10
CA ILE A 101 22.28 -5.91 4.75
C ILE A 101 22.59 -7.07 5.72
N ASP A 102 21.56 -7.60 6.36
CA ASP A 102 21.64 -8.85 7.12
C ASP A 102 21.36 -10.02 6.16
N LYS A 103 22.38 -10.83 5.89
CA LYS A 103 22.30 -11.95 4.92
C LYS A 103 21.35 -13.07 5.36
N ASP A 104 21.20 -13.27 6.67
CA ASP A 104 20.39 -14.34 7.24
C ASP A 104 18.92 -13.92 7.42
N SER A 105 18.68 -12.61 7.51
CA SER A 105 17.33 -12.04 7.61
C SER A 105 17.28 -10.64 7.01
N ILE A 106 16.93 -10.52 5.76
CA ILE A 106 16.81 -9.22 5.04
C ILE A 106 15.98 -8.20 5.84
N GLN A 107 14.96 -8.67 6.56
CA GLN A 107 14.09 -7.81 7.38
C GLN A 107 14.80 -7.19 8.60
N LYS A 108 15.97 -7.74 9.00
CA LYS A 108 16.80 -7.21 10.09
C LYS A 108 17.89 -6.25 9.59
N SER A 109 17.96 -6.03 8.29
CA SER A 109 18.85 -5.05 7.70
C SER A 109 18.62 -3.67 8.30
N LYS A 110 19.70 -2.90 8.45
CA LYS A 110 19.63 -1.57 9.08
C LYS A 110 19.79 -0.48 8.04
N VAL A 111 19.00 0.56 8.18
CA VAL A 111 19.05 1.77 7.37
C VAL A 111 19.26 2.97 8.28
N SER A 112 20.12 3.92 7.89
CA SER A 112 20.42 5.13 8.65
C SER A 112 21.08 6.20 7.77
N GLY A 113 21.46 7.33 8.33
CA GLY A 113 22.33 8.32 7.72
C GLY A 113 21.63 9.58 7.26
N THR A 114 20.31 9.58 7.12
CA THR A 114 19.52 10.79 6.86
C THR A 114 18.38 10.92 7.85
N TYR A 115 17.90 12.16 8.04
CA TYR A 115 16.84 12.45 9.01
C TYR A 115 15.59 11.59 8.81
N ASN A 116 15.09 11.50 7.57
CA ASN A 116 13.86 10.74 7.34
C ASN A 116 14.04 9.23 7.47
N ASN A 117 15.23 8.68 7.22
CA ASN A 117 15.50 7.26 7.47
C ASN A 117 15.59 6.95 8.96
N ASP A 118 16.27 7.80 9.74
CA ASP A 118 16.34 7.62 11.20
C ASP A 118 14.97 7.73 11.85
N GLU A 119 14.12 8.65 11.39
CA GLU A 119 12.74 8.78 11.83
C GLU A 119 11.88 7.58 11.39
N TYR A 120 12.09 7.06 10.17
CA TYR A 120 11.36 5.89 9.66
C TYR A 120 11.64 4.64 10.48
N VAL A 121 12.90 4.41 10.87
CA VAL A 121 13.27 3.29 11.74
C VAL A 121 12.58 3.39 13.08
N LYS A 122 12.67 4.54 13.76
CA LYS A 122 12.01 4.77 15.07
C LYS A 122 10.50 4.60 14.98
N PHE A 123 9.89 5.16 13.95
CA PHE A 123 8.45 5.05 13.72
C PHE A 123 8.01 3.60 13.53
N ASN A 124 8.72 2.84 12.71
CA ASN A 124 8.43 1.42 12.49
C ASN A 124 8.60 0.57 13.76
N GLU A 125 9.60 0.87 14.59
CA GLU A 125 9.76 0.20 15.88
C GLU A 125 8.55 0.44 16.79
N GLU A 126 8.03 1.67 16.85
CA GLU A 126 6.84 1.99 17.65
C GLU A 126 5.57 1.31 17.10
N ILE A 127 5.39 1.25 15.79
CA ILE A 127 4.26 0.54 15.17
C ILE A 127 4.36 -0.96 15.39
N THR A 128 5.57 -1.53 15.28
CA THR A 128 5.81 -2.96 15.55
C THR A 128 5.42 -3.33 17.00
N LYS A 129 5.71 -2.46 17.97
CA LYS A 129 5.27 -2.67 19.37
C LYS A 129 3.75 -2.72 19.51
N VAL A 130 3.03 -1.86 18.76
CA VAL A 130 1.55 -1.87 18.74
C VAL A 130 1.02 -3.16 18.13
N GLN A 131 1.63 -3.64 17.06
CA GLN A 131 1.21 -4.85 16.34
C GLN A 131 1.59 -6.16 17.04
N LYS A 132 2.53 -6.11 17.99
CA LYS A 132 3.13 -7.30 18.61
C LYS A 132 2.10 -8.27 19.18
N LYS A 133 1.07 -7.78 19.86
CA LYS A 133 0.03 -8.64 20.44
C LYS A 133 -0.69 -9.48 19.37
N LEU A 134 -1.02 -8.87 18.22
CA LEU A 134 -1.69 -9.55 17.12
C LEU A 134 -0.75 -10.58 16.48
N MET A 135 0.51 -10.24 16.27
CA MET A 135 1.52 -11.14 15.72
C MET A 135 1.77 -12.33 16.66
N ASP A 136 1.91 -12.08 17.96
CA ASP A 136 2.08 -13.13 18.96
C ASP A 136 0.86 -14.06 19.00
N PHE A 137 -0.35 -13.51 18.92
CA PHE A 137 -1.58 -14.30 18.84
C PHE A 137 -1.63 -15.19 17.59
N GLN A 138 -1.30 -14.63 16.42
CA GLN A 138 -1.26 -15.41 15.18
C GLN A 138 -0.23 -16.54 15.24
N THR A 139 0.98 -16.25 15.70
CA THR A 139 2.04 -17.25 15.83
C THR A 139 1.65 -18.36 16.79
N LYS A 140 1.10 -18.02 17.96
CA LYS A 140 0.71 -18.98 19.00
C LYS A 140 -0.44 -19.89 18.56
N ASN A 141 -1.37 -19.38 17.77
CA ASN A 141 -2.60 -20.09 17.43
C ASN A 141 -2.58 -20.68 16.00
N MET A 142 -1.49 -20.55 15.26
CA MET A 142 -1.40 -21.04 13.88
C MET A 142 -1.65 -22.55 13.76
N GLU A 143 -1.04 -23.36 14.64
CA GLU A 143 -1.21 -24.81 14.63
C GLU A 143 -2.65 -25.21 15.01
N ALA A 144 -3.21 -24.57 16.04
CA ALA A 144 -4.59 -24.82 16.48
C ALA A 144 -5.60 -24.46 15.38
N MET A 145 -5.40 -23.36 14.67
CA MET A 145 -6.23 -22.95 13.54
C MET A 145 -6.14 -23.96 12.40
N ASN A 146 -4.93 -24.39 12.03
CA ASN A 146 -4.74 -25.39 10.98
C ASN A 146 -5.39 -26.74 11.33
N ALA A 147 -5.23 -27.22 12.57
CA ALA A 147 -5.86 -28.43 13.04
C ALA A 147 -7.40 -28.34 13.04
N ALA A 148 -7.95 -27.23 13.51
CA ALA A 148 -9.39 -26.99 13.51
C ALA A 148 -9.97 -26.91 12.09
N GLN A 149 -9.26 -26.31 11.13
CA GLN A 149 -9.66 -26.28 9.73
C GLN A 149 -9.70 -27.68 9.11
N GLN A 150 -8.68 -28.51 9.37
CA GLN A 150 -8.64 -29.90 8.89
C GLN A 150 -9.76 -30.74 9.49
N ALA A 151 -10.04 -30.57 10.79
CA ALA A 151 -11.11 -31.27 11.51
C ALA A 151 -12.52 -30.69 11.21
N LYS A 152 -12.61 -29.55 10.51
CA LYS A 152 -13.84 -28.76 10.32
C LYS A 152 -14.50 -28.36 11.65
N ASP A 153 -13.69 -28.13 12.69
CA ASP A 153 -14.16 -27.70 14.00
C ASP A 153 -14.53 -26.21 13.99
N THR A 154 -15.77 -25.94 13.66
CA THR A 154 -16.29 -24.57 13.57
C THR A 154 -16.33 -23.84 14.91
N VAL A 155 -16.38 -24.55 16.04
CA VAL A 155 -16.40 -23.93 17.37
C VAL A 155 -15.03 -23.32 17.68
N VAL A 156 -13.95 -24.07 17.47
CA VAL A 156 -12.58 -23.59 17.66
C VAL A 156 -12.25 -22.49 16.66
N ILE A 157 -12.59 -22.67 15.37
CA ILE A 157 -12.36 -21.65 14.33
C ILE A 157 -13.04 -20.33 14.72
N ASN A 158 -14.34 -20.36 15.05
CA ASN A 158 -15.09 -19.15 15.40
C ASN A 158 -14.54 -18.48 16.68
N GLY A 159 -14.11 -19.26 17.66
CA GLY A 159 -13.48 -18.76 18.89
C GLY A 159 -12.19 -17.99 18.60
N LEU A 160 -11.28 -18.59 17.82
CA LEU A 160 -10.01 -17.96 17.42
C LEU A 160 -10.23 -16.72 16.54
N MET A 161 -11.17 -16.78 15.60
CA MET A 161 -11.51 -15.64 14.74
C MET A 161 -12.11 -14.48 15.52
N LYS A 162 -12.95 -14.74 16.51
CA LYS A 162 -13.50 -13.70 17.38
C LYS A 162 -12.41 -12.96 18.17
N GLU A 163 -11.47 -13.71 18.74
CA GLU A 163 -10.34 -13.11 19.46
C GLU A 163 -9.40 -12.36 18.52
N PHE A 164 -9.09 -12.91 17.36
CA PHE A 164 -8.31 -12.26 16.30
C PHE A 164 -8.93 -10.92 15.89
N ASN A 165 -10.22 -10.89 15.59
CA ASN A 165 -10.92 -9.67 15.16
C ASN A 165 -10.90 -8.59 16.26
N LYS A 166 -11.06 -8.99 17.53
CA LYS A 166 -10.95 -8.07 18.68
C LYS A 166 -9.56 -7.46 18.77
N LEU A 167 -8.51 -8.27 18.65
CA LEU A 167 -7.12 -7.79 18.67
C LEU A 167 -6.82 -6.91 17.46
N GLN A 168 -7.33 -7.26 16.29
CA GLN A 168 -7.17 -6.46 15.07
C GLN A 168 -7.80 -5.07 15.22
N GLU A 169 -9.00 -4.98 15.81
CA GLU A 169 -9.65 -3.71 16.12
C GLU A 169 -8.83 -2.87 17.11
N GLU A 170 -8.36 -3.48 18.22
CA GLU A 170 -7.51 -2.82 19.21
C GLU A 170 -6.22 -2.26 18.57
N VAL A 171 -5.55 -3.08 17.74
CA VAL A 171 -4.35 -2.68 17.00
C VAL A 171 -4.65 -1.56 16.02
N GLY A 172 -5.77 -1.62 15.32
CA GLY A 172 -6.20 -0.58 14.38
C GLY A 172 -6.38 0.77 15.06
N VAL A 173 -7.12 0.81 16.19
CA VAL A 173 -7.34 2.03 16.97
C VAL A 173 -6.02 2.59 17.50
N ASN A 174 -5.16 1.74 18.08
CA ASN A 174 -3.89 2.16 18.65
C ASN A 174 -2.90 2.64 17.58
N SER A 175 -2.85 1.98 16.41
CA SER A 175 -2.03 2.40 15.28
C SER A 175 -2.49 3.76 14.74
N LYS A 176 -3.79 3.96 14.58
CA LYS A 176 -4.36 5.24 14.14
C LYS A 176 -3.99 6.37 15.10
N ALA A 177 -4.08 6.13 16.41
CA ALA A 177 -3.67 7.10 17.42
C ALA A 177 -2.17 7.43 17.33
N LYS A 178 -1.32 6.43 17.17
CA LYS A 178 0.13 6.60 16.99
C LYS A 178 0.46 7.41 15.71
N TYR A 179 -0.18 7.09 14.57
CA TYR A 179 0.00 7.83 13.33
C TYR A 179 -0.35 9.31 13.51
N MET A 180 -1.48 9.59 14.12
CA MET A 180 -1.92 10.96 14.36
C MET A 180 -0.95 11.73 15.27
N THR A 181 -0.55 11.13 16.40
CA THR A 181 0.42 11.74 17.31
C THR A 181 1.77 11.98 16.62
N TYR A 182 2.22 11.02 15.80
CA TYR A 182 3.47 11.18 15.06
C TYR A 182 3.39 12.37 14.09
N ALA A 183 2.34 12.46 13.29
CA ALA A 183 2.17 13.56 12.33
C ALA A 183 2.05 14.94 13.04
N GLU A 184 1.46 14.99 14.23
CA GLU A 184 1.38 16.22 15.05
C GLU A 184 2.75 16.65 15.59
N THR A 185 3.57 15.69 16.02
CA THR A 185 4.83 15.99 16.72
C THR A 185 6.07 16.03 15.82
N HIS A 186 5.96 15.53 14.59
CA HIS A 186 7.07 15.46 13.62
C HIS A 186 6.74 16.15 12.29
N PRO A 187 6.43 17.47 12.29
CA PRO A 187 5.98 18.18 11.08
C PRO A 187 7.05 18.31 10.00
N LYS A 188 8.29 17.98 10.30
CA LYS A 188 9.45 17.98 9.38
C LYS A 188 9.70 16.60 8.75
N SER A 189 9.06 15.57 9.25
CA SER A 189 9.26 14.20 8.76
C SER A 189 8.42 13.94 7.50
N PHE A 190 9.05 13.37 6.48
CA PHE A 190 8.38 12.92 5.27
C PHE A 190 7.28 11.88 5.57
N ILE A 191 7.47 11.07 6.63
CA ILE A 191 6.48 10.10 7.10
C ILE A 191 5.17 10.80 7.49
N SER A 192 5.25 11.99 8.10
CA SER A 192 4.05 12.77 8.45
C SER A 192 3.23 13.13 7.22
N ALA A 193 3.86 13.48 6.10
CA ALA A 193 3.16 13.71 4.85
C ALA A 193 2.50 12.42 4.34
N LEU A 194 3.20 11.28 4.39
CA LEU A 194 2.63 9.97 3.99
C LEU A 194 1.46 9.54 4.89
N ILE A 195 1.56 9.77 6.19
CA ILE A 195 0.47 9.48 7.15
C ILE A 195 -0.76 10.31 6.81
N ILE A 196 -0.62 11.64 6.61
CA ILE A 196 -1.73 12.53 6.30
C ILE A 196 -2.37 12.15 4.97
N GLN A 197 -1.55 11.81 3.96
CA GLN A 197 -2.06 11.31 2.68
C GLN A 197 -2.87 10.02 2.86
N GLY A 198 -2.36 9.06 3.63
CA GLY A 198 -3.06 7.82 3.95
C GLY A 198 -4.38 8.06 4.71
N MET A 199 -4.39 8.98 5.68
CA MET A 199 -5.60 9.34 6.41
C MET A 199 -6.70 9.89 5.50
N LEU A 200 -6.36 10.69 4.50
CA LEU A 200 -7.34 11.28 3.56
C LEU A 200 -7.88 10.28 2.53
N ASN A 201 -7.26 9.11 2.40
CA ASN A 201 -7.77 8.01 1.58
C ASN A 201 -8.79 7.12 2.34
N ASP A 202 -8.90 7.26 3.67
CA ASP A 202 -9.92 6.59 4.47
C ASP A 202 -11.28 7.28 4.22
N PRO A 203 -12.35 6.55 3.83
CA PRO A 203 -13.68 7.12 3.66
C PRO A 203 -14.23 7.84 4.91
N SER A 204 -13.76 7.45 6.10
CA SER A 204 -14.12 8.07 7.39
C SER A 204 -13.16 9.20 7.82
N ALA A 205 -12.39 9.78 6.87
CA ALA A 205 -11.38 10.78 7.17
C ALA A 205 -11.94 11.99 7.90
N ASP A 206 -11.32 12.37 9.01
CA ASP A 206 -11.51 13.69 9.61
C ASP A 206 -10.74 14.74 8.80
N VAL A 207 -11.45 15.35 7.85
CA VAL A 207 -10.90 16.34 6.91
C VAL A 207 -10.32 17.55 7.63
N ALA A 208 -11.03 18.04 8.68
CA ALA A 208 -10.58 19.22 9.42
C ALA A 208 -9.28 18.95 10.19
N LYS A 209 -9.18 17.78 10.80
CA LYS A 209 -7.96 17.36 11.49
C LYS A 209 -6.80 17.14 10.50
N SER A 210 -7.05 16.47 9.38
CA SER A 210 -6.06 16.23 8.33
C SER A 210 -5.53 17.55 7.75
N GLU A 211 -6.40 18.55 7.57
CA GLU A 211 -5.98 19.87 7.13
C GLU A 211 -5.12 20.59 8.17
N LYS A 212 -5.48 20.53 9.45
CA LYS A 212 -4.67 21.10 10.52
C LYS A 212 -3.26 20.51 10.51
N LEU A 213 -3.15 19.18 10.37
CA LEU A 213 -1.88 18.49 10.27
C LEU A 213 -1.09 18.93 9.03
N TYR A 214 -1.74 18.99 7.86
CA TYR A 214 -1.11 19.46 6.61
C TYR A 214 -0.59 20.89 6.74
N ASN A 215 -1.36 21.80 7.32
CA ASN A 215 -0.95 23.19 7.53
C ASN A 215 0.28 23.28 8.45
N GLY A 216 0.41 22.37 9.41
CA GLY A 216 1.56 22.26 10.29
C GLY A 216 2.82 21.69 9.65
N LEU A 217 2.73 21.02 8.49
CA LEU A 217 3.92 20.48 7.81
C LEU A 217 4.90 21.58 7.38
N GLU A 218 6.19 21.24 7.40
CA GLU A 218 7.23 22.08 6.82
C GLU A 218 6.96 22.34 5.34
N GLU A 219 7.28 23.57 4.87
CA GLU A 219 6.92 24.01 3.52
C GLU A 219 7.60 23.15 2.43
N SER A 220 8.79 22.63 2.70
CA SER A 220 9.50 21.68 1.83
C SER A 220 8.65 20.44 1.55
N LEU A 221 7.98 19.90 2.56
CA LEU A 221 7.13 18.71 2.43
C LEU A 221 5.83 18.98 1.68
N LYS A 222 5.26 20.17 1.80
CA LYS A 222 4.06 20.57 1.06
C LYS A 222 4.32 20.62 -0.46
N ASN A 223 5.57 20.86 -0.85
CA ASN A 223 5.98 20.90 -2.25
C ASN A 223 6.31 19.51 -2.85
N THR A 224 6.41 18.46 -2.04
CA THR A 224 6.59 17.08 -2.50
C THR A 224 5.35 16.52 -3.19
N LYS A 225 5.49 15.39 -3.90
CA LYS A 225 4.33 14.67 -4.49
C LYS A 225 3.25 14.34 -3.45
N PRO A 226 3.55 13.73 -2.28
CA PRO A 226 2.56 13.54 -1.23
C PRO A 226 1.92 14.84 -0.74
N GLY A 227 2.71 15.89 -0.52
CA GLY A 227 2.19 17.19 -0.07
C GLY A 227 1.20 17.82 -1.06
N LYS A 228 1.51 17.77 -2.35
CA LYS A 228 0.60 18.23 -3.42
C LYS A 228 -0.65 17.36 -3.51
N ALA A 229 -0.51 16.04 -3.38
CA ALA A 229 -1.65 15.12 -3.36
C ALA A 229 -2.59 15.38 -2.17
N ILE A 230 -2.04 15.64 -0.97
CA ILE A 230 -2.83 16.03 0.20
C ILE A 230 -3.62 17.31 -0.09
N LYS A 231 -2.95 18.34 -0.64
CA LYS A 231 -3.58 19.62 -0.97
C LYS A 231 -4.75 19.45 -1.96
N SER A 232 -4.53 18.67 -3.02
CA SER A 232 -5.59 18.36 -4.00
C SER A 232 -6.75 17.65 -3.33
N ARG A 233 -6.48 16.61 -2.55
CA ARG A 233 -7.51 15.82 -1.88
C ARG A 233 -8.31 16.63 -0.85
N LEU A 234 -7.66 17.48 -0.08
CA LEU A 234 -8.33 18.42 0.83
C LEU A 234 -9.26 19.37 0.07
N SER A 235 -8.82 19.88 -1.08
CA SER A 235 -9.64 20.75 -1.93
C SER A 235 -10.86 20.01 -2.48
N GLU A 236 -10.71 18.77 -2.93
CA GLU A 236 -11.79 17.91 -3.40
C GLU A 236 -12.83 17.65 -2.30
N LEU A 237 -12.36 17.24 -1.11
CA LEU A 237 -13.22 16.91 0.03
C LEU A 237 -13.95 18.13 0.63
N LYS A 238 -13.41 19.33 0.42
CA LYS A 238 -14.01 20.59 0.85
C LYS A 238 -14.86 21.27 -0.20
N ALA A 239 -14.70 20.89 -1.46
CA ALA A 239 -15.51 21.44 -2.53
C ALA A 239 -16.99 21.20 -2.18
N PRO A 240 -17.85 22.23 -2.26
CA PRO A 240 -19.26 21.99 -2.11
C PRO A 240 -19.69 20.93 -3.12
N ALA A 241 -20.51 19.99 -2.68
CA ALA A 241 -21.00 18.89 -3.51
C ALA A 241 -21.61 19.45 -4.79
N GLY A 242 -20.84 19.53 -5.87
CA GLY A 242 -21.26 20.18 -7.11
C GLY A 242 -20.20 20.21 -8.21
N VAL A 243 -18.92 19.96 -7.94
CA VAL A 243 -17.88 20.00 -8.98
C VAL A 243 -16.95 18.80 -8.79
N GLY A 244 -17.27 17.68 -9.45
CA GLY A 244 -16.29 16.64 -9.77
C GLY A 244 -16.33 15.31 -9.03
N ALA A 245 -17.05 15.13 -7.92
CA ALA A 245 -17.36 13.81 -7.36
C ALA A 245 -18.70 13.89 -6.61
N THR A 246 -19.70 13.32 -7.18
CA THR A 246 -21.07 13.37 -6.64
C THR A 246 -21.24 12.27 -5.59
N ALA A 247 -21.10 12.66 -4.30
CA ALA A 247 -21.82 11.96 -3.25
C ALA A 247 -23.33 12.12 -3.48
N PRO A 248 -24.18 11.14 -3.10
CA PRO A 248 -25.61 11.31 -3.18
C PRO A 248 -26.01 12.56 -2.37
N THR A 249 -26.75 13.46 -2.99
CA THR A 249 -27.34 14.59 -2.29
C THR A 249 -28.38 14.06 -1.31
N THR A 250 -28.61 14.74 -0.19
CA THR A 250 -29.63 14.40 0.81
C THR A 250 -31.06 14.35 0.24
N ASP A 251 -31.24 14.79 -1.01
CA ASP A 251 -32.49 14.71 -1.79
C ASP A 251 -32.56 13.46 -2.69
N GLY A 252 -31.59 12.56 -2.62
CA GLY A 252 -31.52 11.30 -3.39
C GLY A 252 -31.34 11.49 -4.90
N LYS A 253 -30.98 12.68 -5.38
CA LYS A 253 -30.76 12.93 -6.81
C LYS A 253 -29.30 12.76 -7.20
N TRP A 254 -29.01 11.79 -8.03
CA TRP A 254 -27.70 11.63 -8.68
C TRP A 254 -27.42 12.81 -9.63
N ARG A 255 -26.27 13.43 -9.48
CA ARG A 255 -25.83 14.54 -10.34
C ARG A 255 -24.74 14.17 -11.35
N ALA A 256 -24.10 13.01 -11.20
CA ALA A 256 -23.17 12.52 -12.20
C ALA A 256 -23.84 11.43 -13.03
N ASP A 257 -23.89 11.63 -14.32
CA ASP A 257 -24.19 10.59 -15.28
C ASP A 257 -22.93 10.33 -16.12
N PHE A 258 -22.68 9.08 -16.43
CA PHE A 258 -21.67 8.69 -17.41
C PHE A 258 -22.25 7.62 -18.32
N SER A 259 -21.71 7.53 -19.51
CA SER A 259 -22.08 6.48 -20.45
C SER A 259 -20.83 5.75 -20.90
N ALA A 260 -20.92 4.43 -21.00
CA ALA A 260 -19.83 3.58 -21.45
C ALA A 260 -20.37 2.46 -22.34
N PRO A 261 -19.58 1.92 -23.27
CA PRO A 261 -20.01 0.80 -24.10
C PRO A 261 -20.08 -0.48 -23.27
N ASN A 262 -21.14 -1.27 -23.47
CA ASN A 262 -21.23 -2.64 -22.96
C ASN A 262 -20.33 -3.59 -23.82
N PRO A 263 -20.22 -4.89 -23.46
CA PRO A 263 -19.40 -5.83 -24.23
C PRO A 263 -19.75 -5.93 -25.73
N GLU A 264 -20.99 -5.63 -26.10
CA GLU A 264 -21.49 -5.62 -27.49
C GLU A 264 -21.24 -4.29 -28.19
N GLY A 265 -20.70 -3.28 -27.48
CA GLY A 265 -20.40 -1.96 -28.03
C GLY A 265 -21.56 -0.95 -27.96
N LYS A 266 -22.70 -1.32 -27.36
CA LYS A 266 -23.84 -0.42 -27.16
C LYS A 266 -23.55 0.52 -25.98
N MET A 267 -23.74 1.82 -26.16
CA MET A 267 -23.64 2.81 -25.08
C MET A 267 -24.74 2.59 -24.05
N ILE A 268 -24.34 2.51 -22.79
CA ILE A 268 -25.24 2.42 -21.62
C ILE A 268 -24.95 3.58 -20.70
N SER A 269 -25.98 4.29 -20.29
CA SER A 269 -25.92 5.39 -19.34
C SER A 269 -26.17 4.87 -17.92
N LEU A 270 -25.45 5.39 -16.92
CA LEU A 270 -25.70 5.10 -15.52
C LEU A 270 -27.15 5.44 -15.15
N LYS A 271 -27.63 6.62 -15.57
CA LYS A 271 -28.97 7.10 -15.26
C LYS A 271 -30.07 6.18 -15.77
N GLU A 272 -29.92 5.61 -16.97
CA GLU A 272 -30.89 4.65 -17.55
C GLU A 272 -30.83 3.27 -16.87
N SER A 273 -29.76 2.99 -16.15
CA SER A 273 -29.50 1.72 -15.48
C SER A 273 -29.85 1.73 -13.99
N LEU A 274 -30.45 2.81 -13.47
CA LEU A 274 -30.76 2.92 -12.06
C LEU A 274 -31.98 2.06 -11.67
N GLY A 275 -31.82 1.24 -10.60
CA GLY A 275 -32.91 0.57 -9.89
C GLY A 275 -33.38 1.36 -8.66
N LYS A 276 -34.20 0.72 -7.79
CA LYS A 276 -34.53 1.31 -6.46
C LYS A 276 -33.26 1.47 -5.61
N VAL A 277 -32.36 0.51 -5.70
CA VAL A 277 -30.97 0.54 -5.17
C VAL A 277 -30.07 0.11 -6.31
N THR A 278 -28.97 0.85 -6.50
CA THR A 278 -27.97 0.51 -7.54
C THR A 278 -26.60 0.46 -6.92
N ILE A 279 -25.89 -0.64 -7.15
CA ILE A 279 -24.47 -0.80 -6.82
C ILE A 279 -23.69 -0.53 -8.10
N VAL A 280 -22.71 0.36 -8.05
CA VAL A 280 -21.71 0.53 -9.11
C VAL A 280 -20.43 -0.14 -8.65
N ASP A 281 -20.07 -1.25 -9.29
CA ASP A 281 -18.91 -2.05 -8.96
C ASP A 281 -17.77 -1.76 -9.95
N PHE A 282 -16.66 -1.23 -9.44
CA PHE A 282 -15.47 -0.97 -10.24
C PHE A 282 -14.51 -2.16 -10.13
N TRP A 283 -14.27 -2.83 -11.23
CA TRP A 283 -13.46 -4.03 -11.29
C TRP A 283 -12.53 -4.08 -12.50
N ALA A 284 -11.68 -5.11 -12.62
CA ALA A 284 -10.88 -5.34 -13.81
C ALA A 284 -10.53 -6.81 -13.98
N SER A 285 -10.20 -7.23 -15.21
CA SER A 285 -9.79 -8.60 -15.52
C SER A 285 -8.51 -9.04 -14.79
N TRP A 286 -7.64 -8.11 -14.46
CA TRP A 286 -6.39 -8.30 -13.74
C TRP A 286 -6.54 -8.17 -12.20
N CYS A 287 -7.69 -7.74 -11.70
CA CYS A 287 -7.97 -7.62 -10.27
C CYS A 287 -8.36 -8.98 -9.69
N GLY A 288 -7.39 -9.70 -9.15
CA GLY A 288 -7.62 -11.03 -8.55
C GLY A 288 -8.71 -11.06 -7.48
N PRO A 289 -8.66 -10.17 -6.45
CA PRO A 289 -9.70 -10.09 -5.42
C PRO A 289 -11.09 -9.79 -5.99
N CYS A 290 -11.21 -8.87 -6.97
CA CYS A 290 -12.49 -8.56 -7.61
C CYS A 290 -13.08 -9.81 -8.28
N ARG A 291 -12.23 -10.59 -8.97
CA ARG A 291 -12.63 -11.80 -9.64
C ARG A 291 -13.07 -12.92 -8.70
N GLN A 292 -12.49 -12.98 -7.51
CA GLN A 292 -12.92 -13.90 -6.46
C GLN A 292 -14.28 -13.51 -5.88
N GLU A 293 -14.60 -12.20 -5.84
CA GLU A 293 -15.88 -11.68 -5.34
C GLU A 293 -17.00 -11.73 -6.38
N ASN A 294 -16.70 -11.76 -7.69
CA ASN A 294 -17.70 -11.76 -8.75
C ASN A 294 -18.83 -12.81 -8.58
N PRO A 295 -18.56 -14.08 -8.18
CA PRO A 295 -19.62 -15.05 -7.95
C PRO A 295 -20.61 -14.62 -6.86
N ASN A 296 -20.14 -13.96 -5.81
CA ASN A 296 -20.94 -13.43 -4.72
C ASN A 296 -21.80 -12.24 -5.18
N VAL A 297 -21.22 -11.32 -5.95
CA VAL A 297 -21.93 -10.20 -6.57
C VAL A 297 -23.07 -10.70 -7.46
N VAL A 298 -22.83 -11.74 -8.26
CA VAL A 298 -23.84 -12.41 -9.09
C VAL A 298 -24.95 -13.04 -8.26
N ALA A 299 -24.60 -13.71 -7.16
CA ALA A 299 -25.58 -14.31 -6.25
C ALA A 299 -26.50 -13.26 -5.62
N ILE A 300 -25.94 -12.15 -5.13
CA ILE A 300 -26.68 -11.00 -4.58
C ILE A 300 -27.62 -10.39 -5.63
N TYR A 301 -27.11 -10.18 -6.86
CA TYR A 301 -27.94 -9.69 -7.96
C TYR A 301 -29.13 -10.60 -8.22
N ASN A 302 -28.91 -11.90 -8.35
CA ASN A 302 -29.96 -12.89 -8.61
C ASN A 302 -31.02 -12.92 -7.51
N GLU A 303 -30.63 -12.75 -6.24
CA GLU A 303 -31.54 -12.75 -5.10
C GLU A 303 -32.38 -11.48 -5.02
N LEU A 304 -31.78 -10.33 -5.30
CA LEU A 304 -32.38 -9.02 -4.96
C LEU A 304 -32.83 -8.20 -6.16
N HIS A 305 -32.48 -8.58 -7.39
CA HIS A 305 -32.85 -7.82 -8.59
C HIS A 305 -34.37 -7.66 -8.74
N SER A 306 -35.13 -8.73 -8.50
CA SER A 306 -36.60 -8.66 -8.53
C SER A 306 -37.21 -7.73 -7.46
N LYS A 307 -36.46 -7.42 -6.41
CA LYS A 307 -36.83 -6.50 -5.33
C LYS A 307 -36.43 -5.05 -5.62
N GLY A 308 -35.74 -4.81 -6.76
CA GLY A 308 -35.34 -3.48 -7.23
C GLY A 308 -33.87 -3.15 -7.09
N LEU A 309 -33.01 -4.14 -6.78
CA LEU A 309 -31.56 -3.95 -6.85
C LEU A 309 -31.10 -3.99 -8.32
N ASN A 310 -30.23 -3.05 -8.71
CA ASN A 310 -29.43 -3.20 -9.91
C ASN A 310 -27.94 -3.17 -9.56
N ILE A 311 -27.09 -3.86 -10.35
CA ILE A 311 -25.63 -3.85 -10.18
C ILE A 311 -25.01 -3.56 -11.55
N ILE A 312 -24.15 -2.55 -11.60
CA ILE A 312 -23.48 -2.09 -12.81
C ILE A 312 -21.98 -2.29 -12.61
N GLY A 313 -21.41 -3.27 -13.32
CA GLY A 313 -19.97 -3.49 -13.33
C GLY A 313 -19.29 -2.53 -14.30
N VAL A 314 -18.40 -1.68 -13.79
CA VAL A 314 -17.58 -0.75 -14.58
C VAL A 314 -16.16 -1.29 -14.64
N SER A 315 -15.72 -1.70 -15.85
CA SER A 315 -14.36 -2.21 -16.02
C SER A 315 -13.35 -1.08 -16.14
N LEU A 316 -12.22 -1.24 -15.45
CA LEU A 316 -11.04 -0.38 -15.55
C LEU A 316 -10.02 -0.93 -16.56
N ASP A 317 -10.38 -1.95 -17.33
CA ASP A 317 -9.51 -2.56 -18.33
C ASP A 317 -9.23 -1.61 -19.51
N LYS A 318 -7.96 -1.55 -19.91
CA LYS A 318 -7.56 -0.88 -21.16
C LYS A 318 -7.68 -1.82 -22.37
N ASP A 319 -7.76 -3.12 -22.14
CA ASP A 319 -7.85 -4.18 -23.15
C ASP A 319 -9.25 -4.81 -23.14
N ALA A 320 -10.05 -4.43 -24.12
CA ALA A 320 -11.42 -4.91 -24.26
C ALA A 320 -11.50 -6.44 -24.46
N ALA A 321 -10.48 -7.09 -25.03
CA ALA A 321 -10.49 -8.53 -25.23
C ALA A 321 -10.32 -9.27 -23.90
N LYS A 322 -9.40 -8.82 -23.04
CA LYS A 322 -9.20 -9.38 -21.69
C LYS A 322 -10.41 -9.17 -20.81
N TRP A 323 -11.03 -8.00 -20.90
CA TRP A 323 -12.29 -7.70 -20.21
C TRP A 323 -13.39 -8.69 -20.59
N LYS A 324 -13.64 -8.87 -21.88
CA LYS A 324 -14.65 -9.81 -22.39
C LYS A 324 -14.34 -11.25 -21.99
N GLU A 325 -13.07 -11.65 -22.04
CA GLU A 325 -12.63 -12.98 -21.59
C GLU A 325 -12.90 -13.19 -20.09
N ALA A 326 -12.63 -12.17 -19.26
CA ALA A 326 -12.89 -12.22 -17.84
C ALA A 326 -14.40 -12.36 -17.54
N ILE A 327 -15.25 -11.55 -18.18
CA ILE A 327 -16.70 -11.69 -18.08
C ILE A 327 -17.13 -13.11 -18.44
N ALA A 328 -16.67 -13.65 -19.58
CA ALA A 328 -17.03 -14.98 -20.03
C ALA A 328 -16.59 -16.10 -19.07
N LYS A 329 -15.47 -15.90 -18.33
CA LYS A 329 -14.96 -16.86 -17.35
C LYS A 329 -15.70 -16.80 -16.01
N ASP A 330 -15.94 -15.61 -15.51
CA ASP A 330 -16.51 -15.40 -14.18
C ASP A 330 -18.03 -15.62 -14.16
N LEU A 331 -18.70 -15.41 -15.28
CA LEU A 331 -20.15 -15.63 -15.47
C LEU A 331 -20.51 -17.03 -15.94
N ARG A 332 -19.58 -17.95 -16.01
CA ARG A 332 -19.82 -19.35 -16.41
C ARG A 332 -20.54 -20.23 -15.36
N GLY A 333 -21.21 -19.64 -14.40
CA GLY A 333 -22.24 -20.39 -13.69
C GLY A 333 -23.46 -20.51 -14.60
N ASP A 334 -23.89 -21.75 -14.94
CA ASP A 334 -25.03 -22.04 -15.80
C ASP A 334 -26.33 -21.33 -15.38
N ALA A 335 -26.42 -20.94 -14.11
CA ALA A 335 -27.53 -20.19 -13.54
C ALA A 335 -27.71 -18.77 -14.11
N LEU A 336 -26.62 -18.06 -14.43
CA LEU A 336 -26.72 -16.67 -14.94
C LEU A 336 -27.06 -16.64 -16.43
N ARG A 337 -26.50 -17.59 -17.21
CA ARG A 337 -26.84 -17.72 -18.64
C ARG A 337 -28.32 -18.07 -18.83
N ALA A 338 -28.83 -18.96 -18.02
CA ALA A 338 -30.26 -19.33 -18.01
C ALA A 338 -31.13 -18.11 -17.60
N LYS A 339 -30.71 -17.32 -16.62
CA LYS A 339 -31.45 -16.13 -16.14
C LYS A 339 -31.44 -14.97 -17.12
N ILE A 340 -30.32 -14.70 -17.80
CA ILE A 340 -30.27 -13.69 -18.86
C ILE A 340 -31.18 -14.07 -20.04
N ILE A 341 -31.22 -15.34 -20.43
CA ILE A 341 -32.12 -15.86 -21.47
C ILE A 341 -33.57 -15.74 -21.04
N GLU A 342 -33.92 -16.04 -19.80
CA GLU A 342 -35.27 -15.86 -19.24
C GLU A 342 -35.71 -14.40 -19.20
N LEU A 343 -34.80 -13.47 -18.89
CA LEU A 343 -35.09 -12.01 -18.84
C LEU A 343 -35.17 -11.36 -20.21
N LEU A 344 -34.49 -11.92 -21.23
CA LEU A 344 -34.56 -11.47 -22.62
C LEU A 344 -35.76 -12.05 -23.36
N ALA A 345 -36.44 -13.04 -22.79
CA ALA A 345 -37.61 -13.68 -23.36
C ALA A 345 -38.95 -13.10 -22.84
N LYS A 346 -38.90 -12.12 -21.93
CA LYS A 346 -40.03 -11.34 -21.40
C LYS A 346 -40.02 -9.93 -21.94
#